data_3aae38b41adcd8a9725aa45bae4d46a8
#
_entry.id   3aae38b41adcd8a9725aa45bae4d46a8
#
_cell.length_a   1.000
_cell.length_b   1.000
_cell.length_c   1.000
_cell.angle_alpha   90.00
_cell.angle_beta   90.00
_cell.angle_gamma   90.00
#
_symmetry.space_group_name_H-M   'P 1'
#
loop_
_entity.id
_entity.type
_entity.pdbx_description
1 polymer ?
#
loop_
_entity_poly.entity_id
_entity_poly.type
_entity_poly.pdbx_seq_one_letter_code
_entity_poly.pdbx_strand_id
1 'polypeptide(L)'
;AVPYIWKEMGTSCRNLPQVHTIVRMMRMIGEIVCPSVVLLGEVVMEPEKVVPYFGTIEKPECHMLYNVTMMATTWNTVATRDTRLLRMQLDIMNNLPKEYTFLNYLRCHDDIGWGLDFQTLSGWGMQEVPHKRYLNDFFTGKIAESVSRGKLYNEDPITGDARFCATTASMCGIESAGFEQNEEKKK
;
A
#
# COMPACT_ATOMS: atom_id res chain seq x y z
N ALA A 1 2.90 -7.17 9.95
CA ALA A 1 2.34 -5.81 10.08
C ALA A 1 2.43 -5.32 11.52
N VAL A 2 3.02 -4.15 11.73
CA VAL A 2 3.31 -3.57 13.04
C VAL A 2 2.08 -3.46 13.95
N PRO A 3 0.89 -3.02 13.48
CA PRO A 3 -0.28 -2.88 14.35
C PRO A 3 -0.66 -4.16 15.09
N TYR A 4 -0.40 -5.32 14.51
CA TYR A 4 -0.83 -6.61 15.03
C TYR A 4 0.20 -7.30 15.95
N ILE A 5 1.27 -6.59 16.34
CA ILE A 5 2.19 -7.04 17.41
C ILE A 5 1.42 -7.20 18.73
N TRP A 6 0.43 -6.34 18.97
CA TRP A 6 -0.53 -6.47 20.07
C TRP A 6 -1.95 -6.55 19.53
N LYS A 7 -2.74 -7.50 20.04
CA LYS A 7 -4.12 -7.69 19.64
C LYS A 7 -5.04 -7.61 20.86
N GLU A 8 -6.13 -6.90 20.70
CA GLU A 8 -7.14 -6.73 21.76
C GLU A 8 -8.54 -6.97 21.18
N MET A 9 -9.26 -7.90 21.80
CA MET A 9 -10.62 -8.26 21.39
C MET A 9 -11.56 -7.04 21.45
N GLY A 10 -12.41 -6.89 20.46
CA GLY A 10 -13.35 -5.78 20.35
C GLY A 10 -12.76 -4.46 19.83
N THR A 11 -11.48 -4.46 19.45
CA THR A 11 -10.82 -3.30 18.84
C THR A 11 -10.43 -3.57 17.38
N SER A 12 -10.02 -2.52 16.64
CA SER A 12 -9.42 -2.66 15.31
C SER A 12 -7.97 -3.16 15.35
N CYS A 13 -7.38 -3.33 16.52
CA CYS A 13 -5.96 -3.62 16.74
C CYS A 13 -5.00 -2.58 16.09
N ARG A 14 -5.46 -1.35 15.85
CA ARG A 14 -4.67 -0.28 15.24
C ARG A 14 -4.44 0.84 16.24
N ASN A 15 -3.22 1.39 16.26
CA ASN A 15 -2.82 2.47 17.17
C ASN A 15 -3.07 2.17 18.67
N LEU A 16 -2.95 0.90 19.07
CA LEU A 16 -3.05 0.53 20.48
C LEU A 16 -1.80 0.98 21.24
N PRO A 17 -1.93 1.52 22.48
CA PRO A 17 -0.78 2.02 23.26
C PRO A 17 0.32 0.99 23.46
N GLN A 18 -0.04 -0.28 23.57
CA GLN A 18 0.89 -1.39 23.77
C GLN A 18 1.81 -1.58 22.55
N VAL A 19 1.27 -1.43 21.32
CA VAL A 19 2.07 -1.51 20.08
C VAL A 19 3.14 -0.43 20.10
N HIS A 20 2.75 0.82 20.36
CA HIS A 20 3.68 1.96 20.43
C HIS A 20 4.77 1.76 21.49
N THR A 21 4.42 1.18 22.64
CA THR A 21 5.41 0.85 23.69
C THR A 21 6.40 -0.19 23.19
N ILE A 22 5.95 -1.25 22.53
CA ILE A 22 6.82 -2.31 21.99
C ILE A 22 7.74 -1.75 20.92
N VAL A 23 7.21 -0.95 19.98
CA VAL A 23 8.01 -0.36 18.90
C VAL A 23 9.09 0.57 19.45
N ARG A 24 8.77 1.39 20.48
CA ARG A 24 9.77 2.22 21.17
C ARG A 24 10.86 1.39 21.82
N MET A 25 10.49 0.30 22.49
CA MET A 25 11.48 -0.62 23.07
C MET A 25 12.41 -1.19 21.99
N MET A 26 11.87 -1.63 20.86
CA MET A 26 12.66 -2.11 19.73
C MET A 26 13.60 -1.02 19.20
N ARG A 27 13.11 0.22 19.08
CA ARG A 27 13.90 1.37 18.67
C ARG A 27 15.06 1.63 19.63
N MET A 28 14.78 1.71 20.93
CA MET A 28 15.80 1.97 21.97
C MET A 28 16.85 0.86 22.00
N ILE A 29 16.44 -0.40 21.94
CA ILE A 29 17.37 -1.54 21.91
C ILE A 29 18.25 -1.46 20.67
N GLY A 30 17.66 -1.20 19.50
CA GLY A 30 18.40 -1.05 18.25
C GLY A 30 19.45 0.04 18.31
N GLU A 31 19.11 1.20 18.85
CA GLU A 31 20.04 2.33 19.00
C GLU A 31 21.23 2.03 19.94
N ILE A 32 21.01 1.20 20.97
CA ILE A 32 22.07 0.82 21.90
C ILE A 32 22.96 -0.29 21.33
N VAL A 33 22.36 -1.33 20.76
CA VAL A 33 23.06 -2.55 20.33
C VAL A 33 23.66 -2.43 18.94
N CYS A 34 22.95 -1.75 18.04
CA CYS A 34 23.34 -1.58 16.64
C CYS A 34 22.85 -0.22 16.10
N PRO A 35 23.55 0.89 16.40
CA PRO A 35 23.11 2.25 16.09
C PRO A 35 22.85 2.54 14.60
N SER A 36 23.37 1.68 13.71
CA SER A 36 23.15 1.80 12.26
C SER A 36 21.91 1.08 11.75
N VAL A 37 21.17 0.40 12.63
CA VAL A 37 19.94 -0.30 12.24
C VAL A 37 18.82 0.69 11.93
N VAL A 38 18.12 0.47 10.83
CA VAL A 38 16.92 1.23 10.48
C VAL A 38 15.68 0.37 10.74
N LEU A 39 14.79 0.88 11.59
CA LEU A 39 13.52 0.24 11.88
C LEU A 39 12.49 0.71 10.84
N LEU A 40 12.17 -0.17 9.90
CA LEU A 40 11.15 0.05 8.87
C LEU A 40 9.85 -0.62 9.30
N GLY A 41 8.82 0.18 9.55
CA GLY A 41 7.51 -0.30 9.98
C GLY A 41 6.59 -0.57 8.80
N GLU A 42 5.96 -1.75 8.79
CA GLU A 42 4.88 -2.07 7.86
C GLU A 42 3.53 -1.80 8.53
N VAL A 43 2.87 -0.75 8.10
CA VAL A 43 1.57 -0.30 8.61
C VAL A 43 0.65 0.01 7.44
N VAL A 44 -0.36 -0.83 7.23
CA VAL A 44 -1.30 -0.68 6.10
C VAL A 44 -2.48 0.17 6.54
N MET A 45 -2.32 1.48 6.43
CA MET A 45 -3.35 2.50 6.71
C MET A 45 -3.08 3.74 5.86
N GLU A 46 -4.04 4.67 5.85
CA GLU A 46 -3.88 5.96 5.18
C GLU A 46 -2.72 6.77 5.78
N PRO A 47 -2.02 7.61 5.01
CA PRO A 47 -0.82 8.31 5.45
C PRO A 47 -0.96 9.08 6.77
N GLU A 48 -2.07 9.76 6.99
CA GLU A 48 -2.32 10.50 8.23
C GLU A 48 -2.47 9.59 9.45
N LYS A 49 -3.02 8.39 9.26
CA LYS A 49 -3.25 7.41 10.33
C LYS A 49 -2.00 6.61 10.70
N VAL A 50 -0.99 6.57 9.83
CA VAL A 50 0.28 5.89 10.13
C VAL A 50 1.26 6.77 10.91
N VAL A 51 1.09 8.09 10.88
CA VAL A 51 1.97 9.05 11.55
C VAL A 51 2.32 8.70 13.01
N PRO A 52 1.39 8.22 13.87
CA PRO A 52 1.74 7.83 15.24
C PRO A 52 2.85 6.79 15.36
N TYR A 53 3.07 5.95 14.34
CA TYR A 53 4.12 4.92 14.34
C TYR A 53 5.53 5.47 14.07
N PHE A 54 5.68 6.75 13.74
CA PHE A 54 6.96 7.45 13.80
C PHE A 54 7.33 7.84 15.24
N GLY A 55 6.31 7.95 16.10
CA GLY A 55 6.48 8.47 17.46
C GLY A 55 6.65 9.98 17.48
N THR A 56 7.33 10.46 18.52
CA THR A 56 7.71 11.88 18.68
C THR A 56 9.23 12.00 18.83
N ILE A 57 9.74 13.23 18.87
CA ILE A 57 11.19 13.49 19.11
C ILE A 57 11.64 12.87 20.44
N GLU A 58 10.83 13.01 21.49
CA GLU A 58 11.15 12.47 22.84
C GLU A 58 10.87 10.96 22.95
N LYS A 59 10.03 10.43 22.09
CA LYS A 59 9.60 9.02 22.08
C LYS A 59 9.58 8.48 20.67
N PRO A 60 10.75 8.34 20.02
CA PRO A 60 10.84 7.88 18.64
C PRO A 60 10.44 6.40 18.53
N GLU A 61 9.78 6.07 17.42
CA GLU A 61 9.36 4.72 17.06
C GLU A 61 10.03 4.27 15.75
N CYS A 62 9.30 4.04 14.68
CA CYS A 62 9.90 3.65 13.40
C CYS A 62 10.72 4.78 12.79
N HIS A 63 11.85 4.44 12.17
CA HIS A 63 12.62 5.40 11.37
C HIS A 63 11.94 5.70 10.04
N MET A 64 11.32 4.69 9.45
CA MET A 64 10.63 4.75 8.18
C MET A 64 9.36 3.91 8.23
N LEU A 65 8.40 4.25 7.38
CA LEU A 65 7.19 3.44 7.18
C LEU A 65 7.00 3.13 5.69
N TYR A 66 6.41 1.97 5.38
CA TYR A 66 5.98 1.66 4.02
C TYR A 66 4.85 2.59 3.58
N ASN A 67 4.94 3.12 2.37
CA ASN A 67 3.88 3.92 1.76
C ASN A 67 2.93 3.03 0.94
N VAL A 68 2.14 2.23 1.65
CA VAL A 68 1.24 1.25 1.02
C VAL A 68 0.13 1.91 0.22
N THR A 69 -0.43 2.99 0.75
CA THR A 69 -1.50 3.74 0.07
C THR A 69 -1.02 4.34 -1.24
N MET A 70 0.20 4.89 -1.27
CA MET A 70 0.81 5.41 -2.49
C MET A 70 0.99 4.31 -3.56
N MET A 71 1.42 3.12 -3.15
CA MET A 71 1.56 1.97 -4.04
C MET A 71 0.20 1.61 -4.67
N ALA A 72 -0.83 1.41 -3.87
CA ALA A 72 -2.17 1.07 -4.35
C ALA A 72 -2.75 2.18 -5.24
N THR A 73 -2.57 3.45 -4.85
CA THR A 73 -3.04 4.62 -5.62
C THR A 73 -2.32 4.75 -6.96
N THR A 74 -1.03 4.45 -7.01
CA THR A 74 -0.27 4.44 -8.28
C THR A 74 -0.85 3.42 -9.25
N TRP A 75 -1.10 2.19 -8.81
CA TRP A 75 -1.71 1.17 -9.66
C TRP A 75 -3.16 1.52 -10.05
N ASN A 76 -3.93 2.10 -9.12
CA ASN A 76 -5.24 2.66 -9.47
C ASN A 76 -5.14 3.69 -10.61
N THR A 77 -4.17 4.60 -10.53
CA THR A 77 -3.95 5.62 -11.57
C THR A 77 -3.60 4.98 -12.92
N VAL A 78 -2.78 3.94 -12.92
CA VAL A 78 -2.44 3.18 -14.16
C VAL A 78 -3.70 2.58 -14.78
N ALA A 79 -4.54 1.93 -13.97
CA ALA A 79 -5.75 1.26 -14.47
C ALA A 79 -6.82 2.25 -14.94
N THR A 80 -7.04 3.34 -14.21
CA THR A 80 -8.12 4.29 -14.48
C THR A 80 -7.72 5.43 -15.39
N ARG A 81 -6.40 5.69 -15.55
CA ARG A 81 -5.83 6.91 -16.18
C ARG A 81 -6.30 8.21 -15.52
N ASP A 82 -6.73 8.12 -14.25
CA ASP A 82 -7.19 9.25 -13.44
C ASP A 82 -6.18 9.54 -12.33
N THR A 83 -5.57 10.73 -12.38
CA THR A 83 -4.51 11.15 -11.43
C THR A 83 -5.03 11.87 -10.20
N ARG A 84 -6.33 12.12 -10.07
CA ARG A 84 -6.89 12.94 -8.98
C ARG A 84 -6.55 12.39 -7.61
N LEU A 85 -6.77 11.07 -7.39
CA LEU A 85 -6.46 10.43 -6.12
C LEU A 85 -4.96 10.47 -5.82
N LEU A 86 -4.12 10.22 -6.84
CA LEU A 86 -2.65 10.26 -6.68
C LEU A 86 -2.18 11.67 -6.28
N ARG A 87 -2.69 12.71 -6.94
CA ARG A 87 -2.35 14.11 -6.59
C ARG A 87 -2.74 14.43 -5.16
N MET A 88 -3.97 14.09 -4.77
CA MET A 88 -4.44 14.31 -3.40
C MET A 88 -3.55 13.59 -2.37
N GLN A 89 -3.16 12.35 -2.61
CA GLN A 89 -2.26 11.60 -1.73
C GLN A 89 -0.86 12.24 -1.66
N LEU A 90 -0.33 12.72 -2.78
CA LEU A 90 0.94 13.46 -2.81
C LEU A 90 0.84 14.78 -2.03
N ASP A 91 -0.26 15.50 -2.13
CA ASP A 91 -0.48 16.74 -1.37
C ASP A 91 -0.53 16.45 0.14
N ILE A 92 -1.21 15.39 0.57
CA ILE A 92 -1.21 14.96 1.98
C ILE A 92 0.23 14.67 2.44
N MET A 93 0.98 13.88 1.66
CA MET A 93 2.36 13.53 1.99
C MET A 93 3.28 14.74 2.08
N ASN A 94 3.13 15.72 1.16
CA ASN A 94 3.92 16.94 1.13
C ASN A 94 3.64 17.88 2.32
N ASN A 95 2.47 17.74 2.94
CA ASN A 95 2.09 18.51 4.12
C ASN A 95 2.50 17.86 5.44
N LEU A 96 2.99 16.62 5.42
CA LEU A 96 3.53 15.98 6.62
C LEU A 96 4.91 16.57 6.99
N PRO A 97 5.29 16.54 8.27
CA PRO A 97 6.63 16.92 8.71
C PRO A 97 7.72 16.16 7.93
N LYS A 98 8.79 16.85 7.58
CA LYS A 98 9.89 16.30 6.77
C LYS A 98 10.68 15.19 7.46
N GLU A 99 10.56 15.09 8.76
CA GLU A 99 11.15 14.04 9.60
C GLU A 99 10.49 12.68 9.37
N TYR A 100 9.26 12.66 8.84
CA TYR A 100 8.53 11.44 8.54
C TYR A 100 8.95 10.89 7.18
N THR A 101 9.78 9.86 7.22
CA THR A 101 10.33 9.25 6.00
C THR A 101 9.55 8.02 5.60
N PHE A 102 9.05 8.01 4.37
CA PHE A 102 8.33 6.89 3.80
C PHE A 102 9.17 6.13 2.78
N LEU A 103 9.10 4.80 2.81
CA LEU A 103 9.60 3.96 1.75
C LEU A 103 8.53 3.84 0.65
N ASN A 104 8.77 4.51 -0.48
CA ASN A 104 7.92 4.38 -1.66
C ASN A 104 8.32 3.15 -2.46
N TYR A 105 7.33 2.39 -2.92
CA TYR A 105 7.55 1.17 -3.69
C TYR A 105 6.36 0.92 -4.62
N LEU A 106 6.57 0.15 -5.68
CA LEU A 106 5.50 -0.28 -6.58
C LEU A 106 5.06 -1.72 -6.29
N ARG A 107 6.00 -2.56 -5.88
CA ARG A 107 5.80 -3.95 -5.47
C ARG A 107 6.77 -4.32 -4.35
N CYS A 108 6.37 -5.25 -3.49
CA CYS A 108 7.20 -5.88 -2.49
C CYS A 108 6.94 -7.41 -2.47
N HIS A 109 7.34 -8.08 -1.41
CA HIS A 109 7.12 -9.52 -1.22
C HIS A 109 5.64 -9.87 -0.94
N ASP A 110 4.83 -8.91 -0.50
CA ASP A 110 3.41 -9.12 -0.21
C ASP A 110 2.53 -8.96 -1.46
N ASP A 111 1.35 -9.57 -1.39
CA ASP A 111 0.31 -9.35 -2.38
C ASP A 111 -0.38 -8.00 -2.20
N ILE A 112 -0.97 -7.51 -3.28
CA ILE A 112 -1.72 -6.26 -3.25
C ILE A 112 -3.15 -6.51 -2.76
N GLY A 113 -3.57 -5.73 -1.75
CA GLY A 113 -4.97 -5.45 -1.49
C GLY A 113 -5.27 -4.00 -1.88
N TRP A 114 -6.44 -3.74 -2.44
CA TRP A 114 -6.82 -2.41 -2.88
C TRP A 114 -7.25 -1.53 -1.70
N GLY A 115 -6.29 -1.17 -0.85
CA GLY A 115 -6.48 -0.24 0.27
C GLY A 115 -6.45 1.22 -0.20
N LEU A 116 -7.46 1.62 -0.98
CA LEU A 116 -7.64 2.98 -1.48
C LEU A 116 -8.49 3.81 -0.52
N ASP A 117 -8.45 5.12 -0.65
CA ASP A 117 -9.40 6.02 0.00
C ASP A 117 -10.76 5.98 -0.72
N PHE A 118 -11.58 4.99 -0.36
CA PHE A 118 -12.89 4.81 -0.95
C PHE A 118 -13.90 5.88 -0.50
N GLN A 119 -13.65 6.59 0.59
CA GLN A 119 -14.49 7.71 0.98
C GLN A 119 -14.37 8.84 -0.06
N THR A 120 -13.16 9.20 -0.43
CA THR A 120 -12.90 10.19 -1.48
C THR A 120 -13.39 9.72 -2.84
N LEU A 121 -13.09 8.46 -3.21
CA LEU A 121 -13.54 7.89 -4.49
C LEU A 121 -15.08 7.87 -4.62
N SER A 122 -15.79 7.56 -3.54
CA SER A 122 -17.26 7.60 -3.50
C SER A 122 -17.80 9.01 -3.72
N GLY A 123 -17.13 10.03 -3.15
CA GLY A 123 -17.45 11.44 -3.41
C GLY A 123 -17.30 11.85 -4.88
N TRP A 124 -16.50 11.13 -5.65
CA TRP A 124 -16.34 11.30 -7.11
C TRP A 124 -17.22 10.36 -7.93
N GLY A 125 -18.15 9.63 -7.31
CA GLY A 125 -19.08 8.70 -7.95
C GLY A 125 -18.53 7.30 -8.18
N MET A 126 -17.35 6.97 -7.65
CA MET A 126 -16.75 5.64 -7.77
C MET A 126 -17.09 4.80 -6.53
N GLN A 127 -18.01 3.86 -6.67
CA GLN A 127 -18.39 2.95 -5.57
C GLN A 127 -17.30 1.91 -5.29
N GLU A 128 -17.07 1.60 -4.03
CA GLU A 128 -15.99 0.73 -3.56
C GLU A 128 -15.99 -0.65 -4.22
N VAL A 129 -17.08 -1.41 -4.12
CA VAL A 129 -17.13 -2.79 -4.63
C VAL A 129 -16.97 -2.88 -6.14
N PRO A 130 -17.70 -2.12 -6.96
CA PRO A 130 -17.49 -2.09 -8.41
C PRO A 130 -16.08 -1.66 -8.79
N HIS A 131 -15.50 -0.71 -8.06
CA HIS A 131 -14.16 -0.22 -8.35
C HIS A 131 -13.08 -1.27 -8.03
N LYS A 132 -13.17 -1.97 -6.90
CA LYS A 132 -12.29 -3.10 -6.57
C LYS A 132 -12.36 -4.20 -7.64
N ARG A 133 -13.57 -4.55 -8.09
CA ARG A 133 -13.75 -5.54 -9.16
C ARG A 133 -13.13 -5.08 -10.48
N TYR A 134 -13.31 -3.81 -10.84
CA TYR A 134 -12.67 -3.23 -12.02
C TYR A 134 -11.14 -3.39 -11.96
N LEU A 135 -10.49 -3.05 -10.81
CA LEU A 135 -9.05 -3.20 -10.64
C LEU A 135 -8.61 -4.67 -10.71
N ASN A 136 -9.37 -5.56 -10.08
CA ASN A 136 -9.13 -7.01 -10.15
C ASN A 136 -9.16 -7.51 -11.60
N ASP A 137 -10.17 -7.12 -12.36
CA ASP A 137 -10.34 -7.53 -13.76
C ASP A 137 -9.30 -6.88 -14.68
N PHE A 138 -8.95 -5.61 -14.42
CA PHE A 138 -7.91 -4.92 -15.18
C PHE A 138 -6.56 -5.63 -15.00
N PHE A 139 -6.12 -5.84 -13.78
CA PHE A 139 -4.78 -6.40 -13.51
C PHE A 139 -4.68 -7.92 -13.73
N THR A 140 -5.79 -8.61 -13.94
CA THR A 140 -5.80 -10.02 -14.40
C THR A 140 -5.95 -10.18 -15.91
N GLY A 141 -6.04 -9.06 -16.66
CA GLY A 141 -6.15 -9.09 -18.11
C GLY A 141 -7.53 -9.50 -18.62
N LYS A 142 -8.59 -9.40 -17.81
CA LYS A 142 -9.96 -9.68 -18.22
C LYS A 142 -10.60 -8.52 -18.99
N ILE A 143 -10.02 -7.33 -18.91
CA ILE A 143 -10.45 -6.13 -19.64
C ILE A 143 -9.62 -6.01 -20.92
N ALA A 144 -10.26 -5.73 -22.05
CA ALA A 144 -9.60 -5.74 -23.36
C ALA A 144 -8.40 -4.78 -23.49
N GLU A 145 -8.46 -3.64 -22.79
CA GLU A 145 -7.38 -2.64 -22.79
C GLU A 145 -6.23 -2.99 -21.88
N SER A 146 -6.34 -4.04 -21.06
CA SER A 146 -5.33 -4.44 -20.12
C SER A 146 -4.32 -5.41 -20.73
N VAL A 147 -3.05 -5.12 -20.52
CA VAL A 147 -1.91 -5.99 -20.86
C VAL A 147 -1.40 -6.77 -19.66
N SER A 148 -2.03 -6.60 -18.49
CA SER A 148 -1.60 -7.22 -17.24
C SER A 148 -1.94 -8.72 -17.18
N ARG A 149 -1.14 -9.50 -16.45
CA ARG A 149 -1.30 -10.97 -16.29
C ARG A 149 -1.17 -11.41 -14.84
N GLY A 150 -1.73 -10.66 -13.92
CA GLY A 150 -1.76 -11.03 -12.50
C GLY A 150 -2.74 -12.16 -12.19
N LYS A 151 -2.66 -12.63 -10.96
CA LYS A 151 -3.54 -13.69 -10.41
C LYS A 151 -4.25 -13.18 -9.16
N LEU A 152 -5.52 -13.57 -9.02
CA LEU A 152 -6.28 -13.34 -7.79
C LEU A 152 -6.42 -14.62 -6.99
N TYR A 153 -6.52 -14.46 -5.67
CA TYR A 153 -6.94 -15.50 -4.74
C TYR A 153 -7.64 -14.86 -3.53
N ASN A 154 -8.33 -15.68 -2.74
CA ASN A 154 -9.15 -15.23 -1.60
C ASN A 154 -10.15 -14.14 -2.01
N GLU A 155 -10.82 -14.34 -3.15
CA GLU A 155 -11.83 -13.40 -3.64
C GLU A 155 -13.08 -13.46 -2.78
N ASP A 156 -13.53 -12.29 -2.30
CA ASP A 156 -14.83 -12.13 -1.65
C ASP A 156 -15.83 -11.55 -2.65
N PRO A 157 -16.84 -12.32 -3.07
CA PRO A 157 -17.81 -11.87 -4.05
C PRO A 157 -18.73 -10.75 -3.54
N ILE A 158 -18.81 -10.54 -2.22
CA ILE A 158 -19.67 -9.52 -1.62
C ILE A 158 -18.95 -8.18 -1.60
N THR A 159 -17.74 -8.15 -1.05
CA THR A 159 -16.94 -6.94 -0.85
C THR A 159 -16.08 -6.57 -2.05
N GLY A 160 -15.86 -7.50 -2.97
CA GLY A 160 -14.91 -7.34 -4.07
C GLY A 160 -13.43 -7.39 -3.64
N ASP A 161 -13.18 -7.67 -2.35
CA ASP A 161 -11.83 -7.85 -1.86
C ASP A 161 -11.20 -9.11 -2.46
N ALA A 162 -9.92 -9.01 -2.75
CA ALA A 162 -9.10 -10.11 -3.20
C ALA A 162 -7.63 -9.85 -2.83
N ARG A 163 -6.83 -10.89 -2.89
CA ARG A 163 -5.38 -10.77 -2.90
C ARG A 163 -4.89 -10.88 -4.33
N PHE A 164 -4.18 -9.86 -4.76
CA PHE A 164 -3.66 -9.77 -6.12
C PHE A 164 -2.15 -10.03 -6.13
N CYS A 165 -1.76 -11.11 -6.80
CA CYS A 165 -0.37 -11.53 -6.94
C CYS A 165 0.13 -11.23 -8.35
N ALA A 166 1.18 -10.43 -8.47
CA ALA A 166 1.85 -10.11 -9.71
C ALA A 166 3.23 -9.52 -9.47
N THR A 167 4.13 -9.66 -10.43
CA THR A 167 5.34 -8.85 -10.52
C THR A 167 5.04 -7.51 -11.18
N THR A 168 5.94 -6.54 -11.06
CA THR A 168 5.82 -5.29 -11.83
C THR A 168 5.81 -5.56 -13.34
N ALA A 169 6.58 -6.53 -13.80
CA ALA A 169 6.60 -6.94 -15.20
C ALA A 169 5.26 -7.49 -15.68
N SER A 170 4.59 -8.32 -14.86
CA SER A 170 3.23 -8.80 -15.14
C SER A 170 2.23 -7.65 -15.24
N MET A 171 2.31 -6.70 -14.31
CA MET A 171 1.36 -5.57 -14.23
C MET A 171 1.53 -4.58 -15.37
N CYS A 172 2.78 -4.34 -15.80
CA CYS A 172 3.11 -3.41 -16.89
C CYS A 172 3.03 -4.03 -18.30
N GLY A 173 2.69 -5.30 -18.42
CA GLY A 173 2.53 -5.96 -19.72
C GLY A 173 3.83 -6.47 -20.34
N ILE A 174 4.97 -6.40 -19.67
CA ILE A 174 6.26 -6.91 -20.18
C ILE A 174 6.17 -8.43 -20.43
N GLU A 175 5.52 -9.16 -19.52
CA GLU A 175 5.30 -10.59 -19.72
C GLU A 175 4.38 -10.87 -20.92
N SER A 176 3.28 -10.12 -21.07
CA SER A 176 2.40 -10.23 -22.24
C SER A 176 3.15 -9.99 -23.53
N ALA A 177 3.96 -8.92 -23.60
CA ALA A 177 4.77 -8.62 -24.77
C ALA A 177 5.81 -9.71 -25.04
N GLY A 178 6.36 -10.34 -24.00
CA GLY A 178 7.26 -11.48 -24.10
C GLY A 178 6.60 -12.71 -24.73
N PHE A 179 5.38 -13.04 -24.30
CA PHE A 179 4.61 -14.15 -24.89
C PHE A 179 4.17 -13.89 -26.31
N GLU A 180 3.88 -12.63 -26.65
CA GLU A 180 3.55 -12.21 -28.01
C GLU A 180 4.79 -12.05 -28.91
N GLN A 181 6.00 -12.21 -28.35
CA GLN A 181 7.27 -11.93 -29.03
C GLN A 181 7.36 -10.52 -29.62
N ASN A 182 6.70 -9.57 -28.98
CA ASN A 182 6.60 -8.20 -29.45
C ASN A 182 7.62 -7.31 -28.72
N GLU A 183 8.76 -7.09 -29.36
CA GLU A 183 9.86 -6.29 -28.78
C GLU A 183 9.52 -4.79 -28.68
N GLU A 184 8.60 -4.27 -29.48
CA GLU A 184 8.18 -2.87 -29.40
C GLU A 184 7.35 -2.60 -28.14
N LYS A 185 6.51 -3.56 -27.72
CA LYS A 185 5.72 -3.46 -26.49
C LYS A 185 6.54 -3.64 -25.21
N LYS A 186 7.76 -4.15 -25.30
CA LYS A 186 8.65 -4.33 -24.14
C LYS A 186 9.39 -3.04 -23.74
N LYS A 187 9.49 -2.08 -24.64
CA LYS A 187 10.13 -0.77 -24.43
C LYS A 187 9.19 0.21 -23.73
#